data_c056ac46f31fb1ab6da21a68e5b1d450
#
_entry.id   c056ac46f31fb1ab6da21a68e5b1d450
#
_cell.length_a   1.000
_cell.length_b   1.000
_cell.length_c   1.000
_cell.angle_alpha   90.00
_cell.angle_beta   90.00
_cell.angle_gamma   90.00
#
_symmetry.space_group_name_H-M   'P 1'
#
loop_
_entity.id
_entity.type
_entity.pdbx_description
1 polymer ?
#
loop_
_entity_poly.entity_id
_entity_poly.type
_entity_poly.pdbx_seq_one_letter_code
_entity_poly.pdbx_strand_id
1 'polypeptide(L)'
;MSNQVAPTLTLASLKKAMPGYIRKSVYGPATPTGLPAKRVADLPGIVALPVQELFPDVPKAIYIEGDDLAPIRKAAEAALKNVNMDKIKPGSSVNILTSQYGFMIMGGFAYKEMVKTIKEVVEQRTGCTNIRLRVATGFRIQEPAEIIEHYELDKLFDGKASPALFLDKGVPIETELGTMYGIAKIYDADFIIHAHHGELRELDMHRMMSRTMKPFSMSYSRMETRSIHHMNFGPRSSNLVPRVIYESPFVQSKFTFGIFMATSPQGIVGIEAGNDLWPIDRKLMLLAFKSYGKIRELYNEIKECVAVMDGTGEPRYMIGGGTTFGNLTEAELDLFDLDAVPVSLGFGLYQPPPTQPKLKVVNPAIRALVMNHFWLGVPQMELATSCPMVLVGKEMTRLVDEDCMNNVMLDHVVTAETLEAAVRFAKKIARTENIIAFDGAYGAITCSEPLAEYLIQRAPIANQRVEEVLMPKWLRQRGFDPSEAL
;
A
#
# COMPACT_ATOMS: atom_id res chain seq x y z
N MET A 1 4.09 -38.91 -8.61
CA MET A 1 4.22 -37.56 -8.05
C MET A 1 3.97 -37.71 -6.56
N SER A 2 5.00 -37.55 -5.73
CA SER A 2 4.91 -37.77 -4.28
C SER A 2 4.09 -36.63 -3.67
N ASN A 3 2.93 -36.93 -3.11
CA ASN A 3 2.21 -36.08 -2.18
C ASN A 3 3.11 -35.80 -0.97
N GLN A 4 3.99 -34.82 -1.06
CA GLN A 4 4.56 -34.24 0.15
C GLN A 4 3.43 -33.44 0.80
N VAL A 5 2.84 -34.03 1.82
CA VAL A 5 1.96 -33.31 2.74
C VAL A 5 2.82 -32.18 3.31
N ALA A 6 2.45 -30.94 3.02
CA ALA A 6 3.12 -29.78 3.61
C ALA A 6 3.10 -29.95 5.14
N PRO A 7 4.19 -29.63 5.84
CA PRO A 7 4.23 -29.73 7.29
C PRO A 7 3.06 -28.94 7.87
N THR A 8 2.23 -29.60 8.65
CA THR A 8 1.05 -28.99 9.24
C THR A 8 1.53 -27.91 10.23
N LEU A 9 1.29 -26.64 9.91
CA LEU A 9 1.59 -25.53 10.80
C LEU A 9 0.86 -25.74 12.13
N THR A 10 1.57 -25.65 13.24
CA THR A 10 1.03 -25.83 14.59
C THR A 10 1.47 -24.69 15.48
N LEU A 11 0.72 -24.40 16.54
CA LEU A 11 1.07 -23.37 17.51
C LEU A 11 2.49 -23.59 18.08
N ALA A 12 2.87 -24.85 18.33
CA ALA A 12 4.20 -25.20 18.84
C ALA A 12 5.35 -24.89 17.86
N SER A 13 5.06 -24.76 16.55
CA SER A 13 6.07 -24.41 15.55
C SER A 13 6.24 -22.89 15.37
N LEU A 14 5.34 -22.07 15.93
CA LEU A 14 5.39 -20.62 15.79
C LEU A 14 6.55 -20.02 16.59
N LYS A 15 7.15 -19.00 16.00
CA LYS A 15 8.18 -18.21 16.66
C LYS A 15 7.53 -17.05 17.42
N LYS A 16 8.19 -16.62 18.49
CA LYS A 16 7.86 -15.35 19.14
C LYS A 16 7.90 -14.24 18.08
N ALA A 17 6.92 -13.35 18.10
CA ALA A 17 6.93 -12.18 17.24
C ALA A 17 8.16 -11.32 17.53
N MET A 18 8.73 -10.75 16.48
CA MET A 18 9.78 -9.74 16.58
C MET A 18 9.15 -8.38 16.27
N PRO A 19 9.57 -7.30 16.94
CA PRO A 19 9.13 -5.98 16.57
C PRO A 19 9.40 -5.72 15.08
N GLY A 20 8.40 -5.22 14.36
CA GLY A 20 8.56 -4.87 12.96
C GLY A 20 9.71 -3.87 12.79
N TYR A 21 10.50 -4.04 11.73
CA TYR A 21 11.62 -3.16 11.43
C TYR A 21 11.11 -1.77 11.06
N ILE A 22 11.51 -0.77 11.85
CA ILE A 22 11.09 0.61 11.63
C ILE A 22 12.30 1.39 11.11
N ARG A 23 12.30 1.70 9.83
CA ARG A 23 13.27 2.64 9.25
C ARG A 23 12.86 4.07 9.56
N LYS A 24 13.86 4.96 9.68
CA LYS A 24 13.62 6.38 9.81
C LYS A 24 12.78 6.85 8.61
N SER A 25 11.58 7.31 8.90
CA SER A 25 10.65 7.77 7.88
C SER A 25 11.07 9.11 7.32
N VAL A 26 10.79 9.36 6.04
CA VAL A 26 10.85 10.68 5.42
C VAL A 26 9.85 11.65 6.05
N TYR A 27 8.82 11.12 6.67
CA TYR A 27 7.75 11.88 7.35
C TYR A 27 8.12 12.26 8.79
N GLY A 28 9.31 12.80 9.01
CA GLY A 28 9.83 13.14 10.33
C GLY A 28 8.84 13.82 11.29
N PRO A 29 8.11 14.86 10.89
CA PRO A 29 7.14 15.52 11.78
C PRO A 29 5.79 14.80 11.91
N ALA A 30 5.43 13.95 10.96
CA ALA A 30 4.17 13.21 10.95
C ALA A 30 4.28 11.84 11.62
N THR A 31 5.49 11.42 11.96
CA THR A 31 5.73 10.27 12.81
C THR A 31 6.03 10.75 14.22
N PRO A 32 5.43 10.13 15.24
CA PRO A 32 5.80 10.42 16.62
C PRO A 32 7.31 10.40 16.78
N THR A 33 7.84 11.37 17.49
CA THR A 33 9.28 11.50 17.74
C THR A 33 9.74 10.36 18.65
N GLY A 34 10.14 9.27 18.04
CA GLY A 34 10.64 8.10 18.74
C GLY A 34 9.71 6.89 18.69
N LEU A 35 10.32 5.73 18.84
CA LEU A 35 9.61 4.47 18.95
C LEU A 35 9.09 4.33 20.38
N PRO A 36 7.91 3.71 20.57
CA PRO A 36 7.49 3.34 21.89
C PRO A 36 8.54 2.44 22.54
N ALA A 37 8.79 2.65 23.81
CA ALA A 37 9.77 1.87 24.59
C ALA A 37 9.45 0.37 24.59
N LYS A 38 8.20 0.00 24.33
CA LYS A 38 7.71 -1.36 24.25
C LYS A 38 6.76 -1.55 23.09
N ARG A 39 7.00 -2.58 22.32
CA ARG A 39 6.22 -2.97 21.15
C ARG A 39 5.26 -4.11 21.51
N VAL A 40 4.20 -4.28 20.74
CA VAL A 40 3.25 -5.38 20.94
C VAL A 40 3.94 -6.75 20.89
N ALA A 41 4.92 -6.91 20.03
CA ALA A 41 5.72 -8.13 19.92
C ALA A 41 6.53 -8.47 21.20
N ASP A 42 6.74 -7.50 22.08
CA ASP A 42 7.42 -7.72 23.37
C ASP A 42 6.50 -8.34 24.44
N LEU A 43 5.20 -8.31 24.22
CA LEU A 43 4.23 -8.86 25.16
C LEU A 43 4.29 -10.41 25.19
N PRO A 44 4.02 -11.03 26.33
CA PRO A 44 3.97 -12.49 26.44
C PRO A 44 2.78 -13.05 25.63
N GLY A 45 2.99 -14.23 25.01
CA GLY A 45 1.96 -14.91 24.23
C GLY A 45 1.63 -14.26 22.88
N ILE A 46 2.50 -13.37 22.39
CA ILE A 46 2.41 -12.80 21.05
C ILE A 46 3.39 -13.56 20.13
N VAL A 47 2.85 -14.07 19.04
CA VAL A 47 3.57 -14.89 18.06
C VAL A 47 3.49 -14.30 16.66
N ALA A 48 4.41 -14.67 15.79
CA ALA A 48 4.40 -14.38 14.37
C ALA A 48 3.85 -15.59 13.60
N LEU A 49 2.75 -15.41 12.90
CA LEU A 49 2.09 -16.43 12.08
C LEU A 49 2.52 -16.24 10.62
N PRO A 50 3.42 -17.08 10.06
CA PRO A 50 3.99 -16.85 8.75
C PRO A 50 2.95 -17.00 7.63
N VAL A 51 2.81 -15.96 6.81
CA VAL A 51 1.85 -15.94 5.68
C VAL A 51 2.17 -17.04 4.67
N GLN A 52 3.46 -17.29 4.40
CA GLN A 52 3.89 -18.36 3.47
C GLN A 52 3.51 -19.75 3.93
N GLU A 53 3.44 -19.98 5.23
CA GLU A 53 3.05 -21.29 5.78
C GLU A 53 1.54 -21.46 5.82
N LEU A 54 0.80 -20.34 5.99
CA LEU A 54 -0.66 -20.34 5.88
C LEU A 54 -1.13 -20.57 4.43
N PHE A 55 -0.42 -19.96 3.49
CA PHE A 55 -0.76 -19.95 2.06
C PHE A 55 0.46 -20.27 1.21
N PRO A 56 0.84 -21.57 1.08
CA PRO A 56 2.08 -21.97 0.41
C PRO A 56 2.18 -21.63 -1.07
N ASP A 57 1.06 -21.40 -1.73
CA ASP A 57 0.95 -21.07 -3.14
C ASP A 57 1.11 -19.56 -3.44
N VAL A 58 1.18 -18.72 -2.41
CA VAL A 58 1.51 -17.30 -2.57
C VAL A 58 3.01 -17.14 -2.87
N PRO A 59 3.41 -16.29 -3.82
CA PRO A 59 4.82 -16.11 -4.17
C PRO A 59 5.68 -15.72 -2.97
N LYS A 60 6.88 -16.32 -2.90
CA LYS A 60 7.86 -15.97 -1.85
C LYS A 60 8.40 -14.57 -2.05
N ALA A 61 8.60 -13.85 -0.95
CA ALA A 61 9.25 -12.56 -1.00
C ALA A 61 10.73 -12.72 -1.44
N ILE A 62 11.16 -11.85 -2.33
CA ILE A 62 12.57 -11.66 -2.68
C ILE A 62 13.25 -10.66 -1.75
N TYR A 63 12.45 -9.81 -1.10
CA TYR A 63 12.89 -8.84 -0.11
C TYR A 63 11.76 -8.56 0.90
N ILE A 64 12.10 -8.61 2.18
CA ILE A 64 11.18 -8.27 3.27
C ILE A 64 11.68 -7.01 3.95
N GLU A 65 12.93 -7.03 4.44
CA GLU A 65 13.55 -5.91 5.15
C GLU A 65 15.08 -6.08 5.16
N GLY A 66 15.78 -5.08 5.68
CA GLY A 66 17.23 -5.16 5.86
C GLY A 66 18.00 -4.26 4.88
N ASP A 67 19.32 -4.42 4.83
CA ASP A 67 20.21 -3.58 4.06
C ASP A 67 20.77 -4.26 2.80
N ASP A 68 20.55 -5.57 2.65
CA ASP A 68 20.89 -6.28 1.42
C ASP A 68 19.85 -6.02 0.33
N LEU A 69 20.17 -5.12 -0.58
CA LEU A 69 19.33 -4.75 -1.72
C LEU A 69 19.67 -5.51 -3.01
N ALA A 70 20.64 -6.43 -2.97
CA ALA A 70 21.06 -7.21 -4.14
C ALA A 70 19.90 -8.00 -4.78
N PRO A 71 18.93 -8.58 -4.05
CA PRO A 71 17.77 -9.24 -4.65
C PRO A 71 16.90 -8.29 -5.47
N ILE A 72 16.74 -7.03 -5.03
CA ILE A 72 15.98 -6.00 -5.75
C ILE A 72 16.69 -5.63 -7.04
N ARG A 73 18.00 -5.37 -6.98
CA ARG A 73 18.82 -5.06 -8.15
C ARG A 73 18.72 -6.17 -9.20
N LYS A 74 18.97 -7.41 -8.79
CA LYS A 74 18.90 -8.60 -9.66
C LYS A 74 17.53 -8.74 -10.32
N ALA A 75 16.45 -8.52 -9.57
CA ALA A 75 15.09 -8.61 -10.12
C ALA A 75 14.79 -7.47 -11.11
N ALA A 76 15.26 -6.25 -10.83
CA ALA A 76 15.10 -5.11 -11.73
C ALA A 76 15.87 -5.32 -13.05
N GLU A 77 17.12 -5.76 -12.98
CA GLU A 77 17.93 -6.09 -14.17
C GLU A 77 17.27 -7.19 -15.00
N ALA A 78 16.75 -8.24 -14.37
CA ALA A 78 16.05 -9.32 -15.04
C ALA A 78 14.76 -8.84 -15.72
N ALA A 79 13.96 -8.02 -15.06
CA ALA A 79 12.73 -7.43 -15.59
C ALA A 79 13.03 -6.52 -16.81
N LEU A 80 14.10 -5.74 -16.75
CA LEU A 80 14.49 -4.83 -17.82
C LEU A 80 15.10 -5.53 -19.04
N LYS A 81 15.54 -6.80 -18.91
CA LYS A 81 16.23 -7.52 -20.00
C LYS A 81 15.44 -7.53 -21.31
N ASN A 82 14.13 -7.73 -21.24
CA ASN A 82 13.25 -7.88 -22.39
C ASN A 82 12.51 -6.58 -22.78
N VAL A 83 12.79 -5.48 -22.09
CA VAL A 83 12.16 -4.18 -22.37
C VAL A 83 12.82 -3.57 -23.62
N ASN A 84 11.99 -3.14 -24.59
CA ASN A 84 12.47 -2.39 -25.74
C ASN A 84 12.78 -0.95 -25.35
N MET A 85 14.02 -0.51 -25.59
CA MET A 85 14.52 0.85 -25.35
C MET A 85 14.98 1.54 -26.64
N ASP A 86 14.64 1.01 -27.80
CA ASP A 86 15.16 1.47 -29.09
C ASP A 86 14.80 2.92 -29.44
N LYS A 87 13.74 3.46 -28.82
CA LYS A 87 13.37 4.88 -28.94
C LYS A 87 14.46 5.81 -28.36
N ILE A 88 15.11 5.40 -27.27
CA ILE A 88 16.09 6.21 -26.55
C ILE A 88 17.44 6.14 -27.27
N LYS A 89 18.00 7.29 -27.61
CA LYS A 89 19.31 7.43 -28.29
C LYS A 89 20.28 8.20 -27.38
N PRO A 90 21.59 8.19 -27.65
CA PRO A 90 22.59 8.89 -26.83
C PRO A 90 22.29 10.37 -26.60
N GLY A 91 21.69 11.08 -27.55
CA GLY A 91 21.33 12.49 -27.45
C GLY A 91 19.94 12.76 -26.88
N SER A 92 19.16 11.72 -26.55
CA SER A 92 17.81 11.87 -25.99
C SER A 92 17.84 12.41 -24.57
N SER A 93 16.74 13.04 -24.17
CA SER A 93 16.43 13.34 -22.77
C SER A 93 15.38 12.36 -22.23
N VAL A 94 15.58 11.86 -21.01
CA VAL A 94 14.69 10.88 -20.39
C VAL A 94 14.30 11.34 -18.99
N ASN A 95 13.01 11.34 -18.67
CA ASN A 95 12.52 11.50 -17.32
C ASN A 95 12.13 10.14 -16.75
N ILE A 96 12.76 9.71 -15.66
CA ILE A 96 12.27 8.63 -14.81
C ILE A 96 11.23 9.24 -13.85
N LEU A 97 10.00 8.77 -13.97
CA LEU A 97 8.87 9.27 -13.21
C LEU A 97 8.63 8.41 -11.98
N THR A 98 8.69 9.02 -10.83
CA THR A 98 8.40 8.40 -9.54
C THR A 98 7.36 9.22 -8.79
N SER A 99 6.81 8.65 -7.72
CA SER A 99 5.98 9.37 -6.79
C SER A 99 6.44 9.10 -5.36
N GLN A 100 6.03 9.94 -4.43
CA GLN A 100 6.28 9.75 -3.01
C GLN A 100 5.90 8.33 -2.55
N TYR A 101 4.81 7.80 -3.06
CA TYR A 101 4.29 6.48 -2.62
C TYR A 101 5.29 5.34 -2.83
N GLY A 102 6.11 5.37 -3.88
CA GLY A 102 7.17 4.40 -4.07
C GLY A 102 8.19 4.39 -2.93
N PHE A 103 8.52 5.56 -2.43
CA PHE A 103 9.49 5.74 -1.34
C PHE A 103 8.93 5.43 0.06
N MET A 104 7.64 5.22 0.20
CA MET A 104 7.01 4.82 1.46
C MET A 104 7.08 3.31 1.73
N ILE A 105 7.38 2.52 0.70
CA ILE A 105 7.40 1.07 0.80
C ILE A 105 8.70 0.61 1.45
N MET A 106 8.59 -0.21 2.50
CA MET A 106 9.74 -0.83 3.14
C MET A 106 10.90 0.13 3.44
N GLY A 107 10.57 1.34 3.86
CA GLY A 107 11.52 2.41 4.09
C GLY A 107 12.08 3.06 2.82
N GLY A 108 11.61 2.64 1.62
CA GLY A 108 11.95 3.25 0.34
C GLY A 108 13.31 2.92 -0.23
N PHE A 109 14.20 2.26 0.50
CA PHE A 109 15.54 1.92 0.01
C PHE A 109 15.50 0.86 -1.10
N ALA A 110 14.62 -0.11 -1.00
CA ALA A 110 14.38 -1.08 -2.07
C ALA A 110 13.89 -0.38 -3.36
N TYR A 111 12.99 0.59 -3.21
CA TYR A 111 12.51 1.37 -4.35
C TYR A 111 13.60 2.28 -4.93
N LYS A 112 14.43 2.93 -4.09
CA LYS A 112 15.62 3.68 -4.52
C LYS A 112 16.55 2.79 -5.34
N GLU A 113 16.81 1.55 -4.90
CA GLU A 113 17.69 0.61 -5.64
C GLU A 113 17.10 0.23 -7.01
N MET A 114 15.79 0.00 -7.11
CA MET A 114 15.14 -0.19 -8.40
C MET A 114 15.33 1.03 -9.30
N VAL A 115 15.08 2.24 -8.80
CA VAL A 115 15.21 3.49 -9.57
C VAL A 115 16.66 3.72 -10.04
N LYS A 116 17.63 3.40 -9.18
CA LYS A 116 19.07 3.43 -9.52
C LYS A 116 19.38 2.44 -10.65
N THR A 117 18.88 1.22 -10.52
CA THR A 117 19.09 0.18 -11.55
C THR A 117 18.51 0.58 -12.90
N ILE A 118 17.33 1.25 -12.91
CA ILE A 118 16.75 1.78 -14.15
C ILE A 118 17.73 2.76 -14.84
N LYS A 119 18.25 3.75 -14.08
CA LYS A 119 19.22 4.72 -14.62
C LYS A 119 20.41 4.01 -15.25
N GLU A 120 21.06 3.13 -14.50
CA GLU A 120 22.28 2.43 -14.93
C GLU A 120 22.03 1.55 -16.17
N VAL A 121 20.93 0.80 -16.22
CA VAL A 121 20.59 -0.06 -17.36
C VAL A 121 20.27 0.76 -18.61
N VAL A 122 19.54 1.89 -18.46
CA VAL A 122 19.25 2.78 -19.59
C VAL A 122 20.53 3.40 -20.12
N GLU A 123 21.40 3.92 -19.27
CA GLU A 123 22.71 4.46 -19.66
C GLU A 123 23.55 3.42 -20.41
N GLN A 124 23.66 2.22 -19.84
CA GLN A 124 24.44 1.14 -20.44
C GLN A 124 23.93 0.69 -21.81
N ARG A 125 22.61 0.53 -21.94
CA ARG A 125 22.01 -0.06 -23.15
C ARG A 125 21.83 0.95 -24.29
N THR A 126 21.62 2.23 -23.97
CA THR A 126 21.24 3.24 -24.96
C THR A 126 22.32 4.30 -25.19
N GLY A 127 23.30 4.41 -24.30
CA GLY A 127 24.28 5.50 -24.29
C GLY A 127 23.70 6.86 -23.92
N CYS A 128 22.43 6.92 -23.47
CA CYS A 128 21.79 8.15 -23.04
C CYS A 128 22.28 8.54 -21.65
N THR A 129 22.85 9.73 -21.50
CA THR A 129 23.33 10.27 -20.21
C THR A 129 22.47 11.42 -19.66
N ASN A 130 21.52 11.94 -20.44
CA ASN A 130 20.61 12.97 -20.00
C ASN A 130 19.35 12.37 -19.34
N ILE A 131 19.59 11.63 -18.28
CA ILE A 131 18.52 10.98 -17.48
C ILE A 131 18.24 11.82 -16.26
N ARG A 132 16.99 12.15 -16.05
CA ARG A 132 16.48 13.00 -14.97
C ARG A 132 15.50 12.22 -14.12
N LEU A 133 15.47 12.50 -12.83
CA LEU A 133 14.45 11.98 -11.92
C LEU A 133 13.39 13.04 -11.64
N ARG A 134 12.12 12.66 -11.75
CA ARG A 134 10.97 13.47 -11.34
C ARG A 134 10.27 12.79 -10.20
N VAL A 135 10.34 13.39 -9.01
CA VAL A 135 9.61 12.90 -7.84
C VAL A 135 8.30 13.68 -7.73
N ALA A 136 7.21 13.02 -8.08
CA ALA A 136 5.92 13.67 -8.15
C ALA A 136 5.21 13.69 -6.79
N THR A 137 4.49 14.79 -6.53
CA THR A 137 3.71 14.97 -5.31
C THR A 137 2.52 14.02 -5.26
N GLY A 138 2.37 13.32 -4.15
CA GLY A 138 1.12 12.65 -3.83
C GLY A 138 0.19 13.55 -3.03
N PHE A 139 0.52 13.82 -1.78
CA PHE A 139 -0.35 14.50 -0.82
C PHE A 139 0.20 15.84 -0.32
N ARG A 140 1.43 15.89 0.19
CA ARG A 140 2.07 17.09 0.74
C ARG A 140 3.04 17.70 -0.27
N ILE A 141 3.00 19.03 -0.42
CA ILE A 141 3.82 19.76 -1.41
C ILE A 141 5.31 19.63 -1.11
N GLN A 142 5.70 19.56 0.15
CA GLN A 142 7.10 19.48 0.59
C GLN A 142 7.71 18.07 0.42
N GLU A 143 6.88 17.04 0.42
CA GLU A 143 7.34 15.64 0.41
C GLU A 143 8.33 15.29 -0.71
N PRO A 144 8.14 15.69 -1.96
CA PRO A 144 9.09 15.34 -3.01
C PRO A 144 10.50 15.90 -2.77
N ALA A 145 10.61 17.09 -2.19
CA ALA A 145 11.91 17.67 -1.85
C ALA A 145 12.56 16.95 -0.66
N GLU A 146 11.79 16.66 0.38
CA GLU A 146 12.23 15.87 1.55
C GLU A 146 12.70 14.46 1.14
N ILE A 147 12.01 13.82 0.19
CA ILE A 147 12.38 12.52 -0.38
C ILE A 147 13.71 12.61 -1.13
N ILE A 148 13.88 13.61 -1.98
CA ILE A 148 15.12 13.80 -2.75
C ILE A 148 16.31 13.95 -1.81
N GLU A 149 16.17 14.75 -0.77
CA GLU A 149 17.20 14.98 0.25
C GLU A 149 17.48 13.70 1.06
N HIS A 150 16.42 13.09 1.63
CA HIS A 150 16.54 11.93 2.50
C HIS A 150 17.22 10.73 1.84
N TYR A 151 16.86 10.46 0.58
CA TYR A 151 17.43 9.35 -0.18
C TYR A 151 18.65 9.74 -1.01
N GLU A 152 19.13 10.98 -0.90
CA GLU A 152 20.29 11.51 -1.66
C GLU A 152 20.12 11.32 -3.19
N LEU A 153 18.88 11.50 -3.68
CA LEU A 153 18.56 11.22 -5.09
C LEU A 153 19.25 12.20 -6.04
N ASP A 154 19.51 13.41 -5.59
CA ASP A 154 20.20 14.42 -6.40
C ASP A 154 21.65 14.00 -6.72
N LYS A 155 22.36 13.42 -5.76
CA LYS A 155 23.68 12.82 -6.00
C LYS A 155 23.61 11.65 -6.99
N LEU A 156 22.58 10.80 -6.85
CA LEU A 156 22.39 9.64 -7.72
C LEU A 156 22.11 10.04 -9.17
N PHE A 157 21.47 11.18 -9.39
CA PHE A 157 21.10 11.69 -10.71
C PHE A 157 21.94 12.88 -11.18
N ASP A 158 23.14 13.08 -10.65
CA ASP A 158 24.11 14.10 -11.07
C ASP A 158 23.49 15.52 -11.08
N GLY A 159 22.77 15.90 -10.04
CA GLY A 159 22.06 17.18 -9.92
C GLY A 159 20.78 17.29 -10.75
N LYS A 160 20.27 16.17 -11.29
CA LYS A 160 19.10 16.16 -12.19
C LYS A 160 17.83 15.57 -11.55
N ALA A 161 17.78 15.37 -10.23
CA ALA A 161 16.55 15.03 -9.50
C ALA A 161 15.78 16.31 -9.16
N SER A 162 14.48 16.31 -9.35
CA SER A 162 13.65 17.45 -8.99
C SER A 162 12.22 17.08 -8.60
N PRO A 163 11.60 17.87 -7.70
CA PRO A 163 10.17 17.77 -7.40
C PRO A 163 9.33 18.10 -8.64
N ALA A 164 8.21 17.41 -8.78
CA ALA A 164 7.15 17.75 -9.72
C ALA A 164 5.85 17.96 -8.92
N LEU A 165 5.41 19.21 -8.85
CA LEU A 165 4.29 19.63 -8.00
C LEU A 165 3.02 19.79 -8.82
N PHE A 166 1.88 19.39 -8.28
CA PHE A 166 0.58 19.54 -8.97
C PHE A 166 0.15 20.99 -9.20
N LEU A 167 0.87 21.95 -8.59
CA LEU A 167 0.71 23.40 -8.81
C LEU A 167 1.70 23.96 -9.84
N ASP A 168 2.67 23.17 -10.31
CA ASP A 168 3.61 23.59 -11.36
C ASP A 168 2.88 23.91 -12.67
N LYS A 169 3.59 24.55 -13.61
CA LYS A 169 3.06 24.83 -14.96
C LYS A 169 2.50 23.55 -15.59
N GLY A 170 1.34 23.66 -16.23
CA GLY A 170 0.67 22.56 -16.92
C GLY A 170 1.04 22.44 -18.38
N VAL A 171 0.80 21.25 -18.92
CA VAL A 171 0.77 20.96 -20.35
C VAL A 171 -0.59 20.35 -20.69
N PRO A 172 -1.28 20.81 -21.74
CA PRO A 172 -2.54 20.21 -22.15
C PRO A 172 -2.29 18.81 -22.75
N ILE A 173 -3.18 17.89 -22.45
CA ILE A 173 -3.22 16.52 -22.96
C ILE A 173 -4.62 16.30 -23.50
N GLU A 174 -4.74 16.26 -24.83
CA GLU A 174 -6.01 15.99 -25.49
C GLU A 174 -6.36 14.51 -25.32
N THR A 175 -7.57 14.25 -24.85
CA THR A 175 -8.10 12.91 -24.60
C THR A 175 -9.53 12.77 -25.13
N GLU A 176 -10.04 11.53 -25.17
CA GLU A 176 -11.44 11.26 -25.55
C GLU A 176 -12.47 11.92 -24.60
N LEU A 177 -12.07 12.25 -23.38
CA LEU A 177 -12.92 12.94 -22.39
C LEU A 177 -12.70 14.46 -22.37
N GLY A 178 -11.94 15.00 -23.33
CA GLY A 178 -11.56 16.41 -23.40
C GLY A 178 -10.15 16.67 -22.92
N THR A 179 -9.78 17.94 -22.77
CA THR A 179 -8.43 18.37 -22.41
C THR A 179 -8.18 18.12 -20.92
N MET A 180 -7.16 17.32 -20.64
CA MET A 180 -6.59 17.13 -19.31
C MET A 180 -5.29 17.91 -19.17
N TYR A 181 -4.83 18.15 -17.96
CA TYR A 181 -3.59 18.90 -17.71
C TYR A 181 -2.57 18.07 -16.95
N GLY A 182 -1.47 17.72 -17.63
CA GLY A 182 -0.29 17.15 -17.02
C GLY A 182 0.59 18.20 -16.38
N ILE A 183 1.50 17.80 -15.48
CA ILE A 183 2.56 18.67 -14.98
C ILE A 183 3.62 18.80 -16.06
N ALA A 184 3.89 20.01 -16.58
CA ALA A 184 4.82 20.20 -17.69
C ALA A 184 6.19 19.58 -17.45
N LYS A 185 6.72 19.68 -16.22
CA LYS A 185 8.01 19.12 -15.80
C LYS A 185 8.07 17.58 -15.93
N ILE A 186 6.94 16.88 -15.85
CA ILE A 186 6.86 15.43 -16.08
C ILE A 186 7.14 15.11 -17.54
N TYR A 187 6.63 15.93 -18.46
CA TYR A 187 6.63 15.70 -19.91
C TYR A 187 7.65 16.53 -20.67
N ASP A 188 8.60 17.21 -19.98
CA ASP A 188 9.61 18.09 -20.57
C ASP A 188 10.83 17.35 -21.17
N ALA A 189 10.78 16.05 -21.26
CA ALA A 189 11.78 15.20 -21.91
C ALA A 189 11.26 14.59 -23.21
N ASP A 190 12.16 14.07 -24.04
CA ASP A 190 11.79 13.32 -25.24
C ASP A 190 11.03 12.05 -24.87
N PHE A 191 11.50 11.36 -23.82
CA PHE A 191 10.93 10.09 -23.36
C PHE A 191 10.67 10.08 -21.85
N ILE A 192 9.69 9.26 -21.45
CA ILE A 192 9.35 9.01 -20.04
C ILE A 192 9.41 7.52 -19.73
N ILE A 193 9.90 7.21 -18.55
CA ILE A 193 9.90 5.88 -17.92
C ILE A 193 9.06 5.97 -16.67
N HIS A 194 8.06 5.12 -16.54
CA HIS A 194 7.17 5.10 -15.40
C HIS A 194 7.63 4.06 -14.38
N ALA A 195 8.23 4.49 -13.27
CA ALA A 195 8.66 3.63 -12.17
C ALA A 195 7.69 3.72 -11.00
N HIS A 196 7.15 2.60 -10.56
CA HIS A 196 6.17 2.58 -9.48
C HIS A 196 6.17 1.24 -8.72
N HIS A 197 5.15 1.01 -7.95
CA HIS A 197 4.91 -0.27 -7.26
C HIS A 197 3.46 -0.71 -7.42
N GLY A 198 3.23 -2.01 -7.26
CA GLY A 198 1.90 -2.57 -7.21
C GLY A 198 1.27 -2.28 -5.86
N GLU A 199 0.50 -1.22 -5.75
CA GLU A 199 -0.17 -0.83 -4.52
C GLU A 199 -1.57 -1.44 -4.43
N LEU A 200 -1.84 -2.12 -3.31
CA LEU A 200 -3.14 -2.72 -3.07
C LEU A 200 -4.26 -1.67 -2.91
N ARG A 201 -3.95 -0.53 -2.31
CA ARG A 201 -4.92 0.52 -2.03
C ARG A 201 -5.76 0.89 -3.24
N GLU A 202 -5.19 0.87 -4.43
CA GLU A 202 -5.90 1.23 -5.64
C GLU A 202 -7.00 0.23 -6.01
N LEU A 203 -6.77 -1.07 -5.79
CA LEU A 203 -7.82 -2.07 -5.96
C LEU A 203 -8.86 -2.01 -4.87
N ASP A 204 -8.44 -1.69 -3.68
CA ASP A 204 -9.18 -1.75 -2.44
C ASP A 204 -10.10 -0.55 -2.27
N MET A 205 -9.49 0.61 -2.06
CA MET A 205 -10.20 1.84 -1.75
C MET A 205 -10.94 2.41 -2.95
N HIS A 206 -10.33 2.35 -4.13
CA HIS A 206 -10.86 2.95 -5.35
C HIS A 206 -11.45 1.92 -6.30
N ARG A 207 -11.29 0.62 -6.00
CA ARG A 207 -11.73 -0.49 -6.85
C ARG A 207 -11.26 -0.36 -8.29
N MET A 208 -10.10 0.25 -8.47
CA MET A 208 -9.51 0.45 -9.79
C MET A 208 -9.10 -0.87 -10.41
N MET A 209 -9.40 -1.03 -11.68
CA MET A 209 -8.83 -2.13 -12.46
C MET A 209 -7.35 -1.92 -12.66
N SER A 210 -6.97 -0.70 -13.07
CA SER A 210 -5.61 -0.33 -13.36
C SER A 210 -4.96 0.37 -12.18
N ARG A 211 -3.99 -0.29 -11.60
CA ARG A 211 -3.13 0.26 -10.54
C ARG A 211 -1.94 0.99 -11.11
N THR A 212 -1.53 0.60 -12.32
CA THR A 212 -0.34 1.11 -12.99
C THR A 212 -0.58 2.48 -13.63
N MET A 213 -1.81 2.78 -14.02
CA MET A 213 -2.14 4.02 -14.75
C MET A 213 -2.55 5.20 -13.86
N LYS A 214 -2.98 4.96 -12.62
CA LYS A 214 -3.44 6.02 -11.70
C LYS A 214 -2.49 7.22 -11.61
N PRO A 215 -1.15 7.06 -11.57
CA PRO A 215 -0.25 8.19 -11.50
C PRO A 215 -0.43 9.20 -12.63
N PHE A 216 -0.90 8.78 -13.81
CA PHE A 216 -1.15 9.68 -14.94
C PHE A 216 -2.27 10.69 -14.66
N SER A 217 -3.26 10.34 -13.87
CA SER A 217 -4.34 11.25 -13.45
C SER A 217 -4.10 11.90 -12.08
N MET A 218 -3.11 11.42 -11.34
CA MET A 218 -2.81 11.87 -9.97
C MET A 218 -1.42 12.50 -9.90
N SER A 219 -0.39 11.69 -9.67
CA SER A 219 0.96 12.18 -9.37
C SER A 219 1.56 13.01 -10.52
N TYR A 220 1.25 12.69 -11.76
CA TYR A 220 1.77 13.35 -12.96
C TYR A 220 0.85 14.44 -13.51
N SER A 221 -0.26 14.69 -12.85
CA SER A 221 -1.28 15.64 -13.29
C SER A 221 -1.42 16.83 -12.36
N ARG A 222 -1.87 17.93 -12.95
CA ARG A 222 -2.24 19.14 -12.24
C ARG A 222 -3.53 18.96 -11.44
N MET A 223 -3.79 19.94 -10.55
CA MET A 223 -4.96 19.93 -9.65
C MET A 223 -6.28 19.79 -10.41
N GLU A 224 -6.41 20.41 -11.56
CA GLU A 224 -7.62 20.37 -12.39
C GLU A 224 -7.97 18.93 -12.79
N THR A 225 -6.97 18.20 -13.30
CA THR A 225 -7.14 16.80 -13.70
C THR A 225 -7.31 15.88 -12.49
N ARG A 226 -6.58 16.14 -11.38
CA ARG A 226 -6.79 15.41 -10.12
C ARG A 226 -8.22 15.55 -9.61
N SER A 227 -8.79 16.75 -9.70
CA SER A 227 -10.18 17.00 -9.30
C SER A 227 -11.17 16.18 -10.14
N ILE A 228 -10.97 16.16 -11.46
CA ILE A 228 -11.79 15.32 -12.36
C ILE A 228 -11.67 13.84 -11.97
N HIS A 229 -10.45 13.36 -11.72
CA HIS A 229 -10.24 11.97 -11.27
C HIS A 229 -10.97 11.68 -9.95
N HIS A 230 -10.86 12.58 -8.97
CA HIS A 230 -11.53 12.39 -7.66
C HIS A 230 -13.06 12.41 -7.77
N MET A 231 -13.62 13.12 -8.73
CA MET A 231 -15.08 13.10 -9.00
C MET A 231 -15.55 11.76 -9.62
N ASN A 232 -14.64 10.94 -10.10
CA ASN A 232 -14.91 9.66 -10.78
C ASN A 232 -14.47 8.43 -9.97
N PHE A 233 -14.46 8.51 -8.65
CA PHE A 233 -14.07 7.40 -7.77
C PHE A 233 -15.10 6.27 -7.62
N GLY A 234 -16.06 6.19 -8.51
CA GLY A 234 -16.98 5.06 -8.51
C GLY A 234 -16.28 3.74 -8.85
N PRO A 235 -16.78 2.61 -8.36
CA PRO A 235 -16.16 1.29 -8.57
C PRO A 235 -15.89 0.94 -10.03
N ARG A 236 -16.67 1.48 -10.95
CA ARG A 236 -16.56 1.21 -12.40
C ARG A 236 -16.07 2.41 -13.21
N SER A 237 -15.95 3.60 -12.60
CA SER A 237 -15.56 4.84 -13.29
C SER A 237 -14.13 5.31 -12.96
N SER A 238 -13.54 4.84 -11.87
CA SER A 238 -12.24 5.31 -11.39
C SER A 238 -11.06 5.07 -12.35
N ASN A 239 -11.23 4.16 -13.32
CA ASN A 239 -10.21 3.91 -14.35
C ASN A 239 -10.31 4.83 -15.58
N LEU A 240 -11.41 5.56 -15.78
CA LEU A 240 -11.63 6.31 -17.01
C LEU A 240 -10.57 7.39 -17.24
N VAL A 241 -10.37 8.26 -16.25
CA VAL A 241 -9.45 9.40 -16.38
C VAL A 241 -7.98 8.95 -16.51
N PRO A 242 -7.45 8.02 -15.67
CA PRO A 242 -6.06 7.56 -15.84
C PRO A 242 -5.83 6.88 -17.18
N ARG A 243 -6.80 6.09 -17.64
CA ARG A 243 -6.71 5.35 -18.90
C ARG A 243 -6.63 6.29 -20.10
N VAL A 244 -7.55 7.22 -20.25
CA VAL A 244 -7.57 8.12 -21.41
C VAL A 244 -6.34 9.02 -21.46
N ILE A 245 -5.75 9.38 -20.31
CA ILE A 245 -4.48 10.10 -20.26
C ILE A 245 -3.33 9.21 -20.74
N TYR A 246 -3.20 8.00 -20.19
CA TYR A 246 -2.16 7.07 -20.57
C TYR A 246 -2.24 6.72 -22.07
N GLU A 247 -3.44 6.42 -22.58
CA GLU A 247 -3.67 6.04 -23.99
C GLU A 247 -3.64 7.23 -24.97
N SER A 248 -3.56 8.47 -24.46
CA SER A 248 -3.48 9.65 -25.34
C SER A 248 -2.26 9.60 -26.27
N PRO A 249 -2.36 10.08 -27.52
CA PRO A 249 -1.22 10.15 -28.43
C PRO A 249 -0.03 10.93 -27.87
N PHE A 250 -0.31 11.96 -27.06
CA PHE A 250 0.71 12.76 -26.40
C PHE A 250 1.54 11.94 -25.42
N VAL A 251 0.92 11.17 -24.52
CA VAL A 251 1.63 10.33 -23.56
C VAL A 251 2.32 9.17 -24.26
N GLN A 252 1.63 8.49 -25.20
CA GLN A 252 2.17 7.34 -25.91
C GLN A 252 3.39 7.68 -26.79
N SER A 253 3.46 8.89 -27.34
CA SER A 253 4.65 9.34 -28.09
C SER A 253 5.90 9.40 -27.21
N LYS A 254 5.75 9.71 -25.93
CA LYS A 254 6.83 9.85 -24.94
C LYS A 254 7.08 8.60 -24.11
N PHE A 255 6.07 7.81 -23.85
CA PHE A 255 6.15 6.62 -23.00
C PHE A 255 7.06 5.57 -23.62
N THR A 256 8.03 5.08 -22.85
CA THR A 256 8.93 4.02 -23.28
C THR A 256 8.61 2.70 -22.61
N PHE A 257 8.59 2.67 -21.29
CA PHE A 257 8.21 1.49 -20.52
C PHE A 257 7.78 1.84 -19.09
N GLY A 258 7.08 0.89 -18.47
CA GLY A 258 6.81 0.89 -17.05
C GLY A 258 7.60 -0.19 -16.31
N ILE A 259 7.93 0.05 -15.06
CA ILE A 259 8.56 -0.90 -14.16
C ILE A 259 7.98 -0.78 -12.75
N PHE A 260 7.62 -1.92 -12.15
CA PHE A 260 6.84 -1.97 -10.93
C PHE A 260 7.36 -3.00 -9.94
N MET A 261 7.52 -2.62 -8.70
CA MET A 261 7.65 -3.59 -7.61
C MET A 261 6.34 -4.34 -7.43
N ALA A 262 6.40 -5.66 -7.51
CA ALA A 262 5.27 -6.53 -7.18
C ALA A 262 5.25 -6.78 -5.67
N THR A 263 4.28 -6.19 -5.01
CA THR A 263 4.15 -6.21 -3.56
C THR A 263 3.06 -7.17 -3.08
N SER A 264 3.24 -7.78 -1.93
CA SER A 264 2.30 -8.69 -1.29
C SER A 264 2.37 -8.55 0.24
N PRO A 265 1.50 -9.21 1.02
CA PRO A 265 1.63 -9.28 2.48
C PRO A 265 2.95 -9.89 2.95
N GLN A 266 3.63 -10.61 2.08
CA GLN A 266 4.93 -11.20 2.35
C GLN A 266 6.10 -10.22 2.22
N GLY A 267 5.91 -9.15 1.47
CA GLY A 267 6.95 -8.21 1.09
C GLY A 267 6.98 -7.93 -0.40
N ILE A 268 8.16 -7.66 -0.97
CA ILE A 268 8.36 -7.54 -2.41
C ILE A 268 8.60 -8.94 -2.96
N VAL A 269 7.73 -9.39 -3.87
CA VAL A 269 7.79 -10.74 -4.44
C VAL A 269 8.39 -10.78 -5.85
N GLY A 270 8.65 -9.63 -6.44
CA GLY A 270 9.25 -9.52 -7.76
C GLY A 270 9.25 -8.09 -8.31
N ILE A 271 9.73 -7.95 -9.53
CA ILE A 271 9.66 -6.71 -10.31
C ILE A 271 9.14 -7.07 -11.70
N GLU A 272 8.15 -6.31 -12.18
CA GLU A 272 7.56 -6.46 -13.50
C GLU A 272 7.88 -5.23 -14.35
N ALA A 273 8.28 -5.43 -15.62
CA ALA A 273 8.53 -4.33 -16.54
C ALA A 273 8.03 -4.66 -17.95
N GLY A 274 7.69 -3.62 -18.72
CA GLY A 274 7.23 -3.80 -20.08
C GLY A 274 6.92 -2.48 -20.78
N ASN A 275 6.79 -2.55 -22.12
CA ASN A 275 6.49 -1.40 -22.97
C ASN A 275 4.99 -1.07 -23.05
N ASP A 276 4.15 -1.91 -22.44
CA ASP A 276 2.72 -1.69 -22.28
C ASP A 276 2.34 -1.96 -20.84
N LEU A 277 1.50 -1.07 -20.26
CA LEU A 277 1.07 -1.19 -18.88
C LEU A 277 -0.03 -2.22 -18.64
N TRP A 278 -0.82 -2.56 -19.65
CA TRP A 278 -1.95 -3.49 -19.48
C TRP A 278 -1.55 -4.89 -19.03
N PRO A 279 -0.54 -5.56 -19.65
CA PRO A 279 -0.10 -6.86 -19.16
C PRO A 279 0.47 -6.83 -17.74
N ILE A 280 1.20 -5.76 -17.40
CA ILE A 280 1.76 -5.57 -16.06
C ILE A 280 0.62 -5.41 -15.05
N ASP A 281 -0.34 -4.56 -15.36
CA ASP A 281 -1.50 -4.30 -14.51
C ASP A 281 -2.27 -5.58 -14.20
N ARG A 282 -2.51 -6.40 -15.23
CA ARG A 282 -3.18 -7.70 -15.08
C ARG A 282 -2.42 -8.62 -14.12
N LYS A 283 -1.11 -8.76 -14.28
CA LYS A 283 -0.28 -9.58 -13.39
C LYS A 283 -0.33 -9.10 -11.94
N LEU A 284 -0.20 -7.78 -11.73
CA LEU A 284 -0.24 -7.19 -10.39
C LEU A 284 -1.62 -7.33 -9.74
N MET A 285 -2.70 -7.23 -10.52
CA MET A 285 -4.06 -7.45 -10.05
C MET A 285 -4.27 -8.91 -9.62
N LEU A 286 -3.86 -9.88 -10.43
CA LEU A 286 -3.95 -11.30 -10.09
C LEU A 286 -3.16 -11.64 -8.83
N LEU A 287 -1.94 -11.12 -8.72
CA LEU A 287 -1.11 -11.26 -7.52
C LEU A 287 -1.82 -10.70 -6.28
N ALA A 288 -2.44 -9.52 -6.41
CA ALA A 288 -3.16 -8.91 -5.30
C ALA A 288 -4.39 -9.72 -4.89
N PHE A 289 -5.19 -10.19 -5.84
CA PHE A 289 -6.35 -11.04 -5.55
C PHE A 289 -5.94 -12.32 -4.84
N LYS A 290 -4.89 -12.97 -5.32
CA LYS A 290 -4.39 -14.20 -4.72
C LYS A 290 -3.81 -13.96 -3.33
N SER A 291 -2.91 -13.02 -3.17
CA SER A 291 -2.17 -12.84 -1.93
C SER A 291 -2.96 -12.06 -0.87
N TYR A 292 -3.43 -10.87 -1.21
CA TYR A 292 -4.20 -10.06 -0.27
C TYR A 292 -5.62 -10.57 -0.08
N GLY A 293 -6.22 -11.14 -1.12
CA GLY A 293 -7.55 -11.75 -1.01
C GLY A 293 -7.60 -12.82 0.08
N LYS A 294 -6.58 -13.69 0.14
CA LYS A 294 -6.50 -14.75 1.17
C LYS A 294 -6.35 -14.20 2.58
N ILE A 295 -5.48 -13.21 2.77
CA ILE A 295 -5.31 -12.57 4.08
C ILE A 295 -6.59 -11.86 4.51
N ARG A 296 -7.25 -11.14 3.59
CA ARG A 296 -8.49 -10.45 3.90
C ARG A 296 -9.60 -11.41 4.26
N GLU A 297 -9.76 -12.49 3.51
CA GLU A 297 -10.75 -13.50 3.81
C GLU A 297 -10.45 -14.21 5.13
N LEU A 298 -9.17 -14.47 5.44
CA LEU A 298 -8.78 -15.01 6.73
C LEU A 298 -9.17 -14.07 7.88
N TYR A 299 -9.01 -12.76 7.70
CA TYR A 299 -9.42 -11.80 8.72
C TYR A 299 -10.94 -11.70 8.90
N ASN A 300 -11.71 -11.94 7.84
CA ASN A 300 -13.16 -12.01 7.93
C ASN A 300 -13.64 -13.18 8.81
N GLU A 301 -12.78 -14.18 9.05
CA GLU A 301 -13.08 -15.27 9.97
C GLU A 301 -12.95 -14.87 11.45
N ILE A 302 -12.26 -13.76 11.77
CA ILE A 302 -12.11 -13.29 13.15
C ILE A 302 -13.47 -12.83 13.69
N LYS A 303 -13.89 -13.42 14.78
CA LYS A 303 -15.19 -13.12 15.41
C LYS A 303 -15.09 -12.01 16.45
N GLU A 304 -13.96 -11.96 17.15
CA GLU A 304 -13.68 -10.93 18.15
C GLU A 304 -12.18 -10.82 18.40
N CYS A 305 -11.72 -9.60 18.54
CA CYS A 305 -10.33 -9.31 18.89
C CYS A 305 -10.16 -7.92 19.51
N VAL A 306 -9.03 -7.74 20.17
CA VAL A 306 -8.41 -6.44 20.44
C VAL A 306 -7.43 -6.16 19.31
N ALA A 307 -7.58 -5.03 18.64
CA ALA A 307 -6.62 -4.58 17.66
C ALA A 307 -5.59 -3.66 18.32
N VAL A 308 -4.30 -3.88 18.05
CA VAL A 308 -3.21 -3.04 18.57
C VAL A 308 -2.50 -2.37 17.39
N MET A 309 -2.57 -1.05 17.35
CA MET A 309 -1.84 -0.23 16.39
C MET A 309 -0.44 0.03 16.93
N ASP A 310 0.57 -0.49 16.25
CA ASP A 310 1.97 -0.48 16.70
C ASP A 310 2.96 -0.21 15.56
N GLY A 311 2.47 0.25 14.42
CA GLY A 311 3.28 0.52 13.25
C GLY A 311 3.65 1.99 13.10
N THR A 312 4.79 2.25 12.45
CA THR A 312 5.18 3.59 12.00
C THR A 312 4.72 3.81 10.56
N GLY A 313 4.01 4.87 10.35
CA GLY A 313 3.54 5.24 9.03
C GLY A 313 2.03 5.07 8.89
N GLU A 314 1.50 5.57 7.80
CA GLU A 314 0.08 5.46 7.52
C GLU A 314 -0.29 4.00 7.24
N PRO A 315 -1.16 3.38 8.05
CA PRO A 315 -1.53 1.97 7.87
C PRO A 315 -2.10 1.65 6.50
N ARG A 316 -2.73 2.63 5.87
CA ARG A 316 -3.32 2.49 4.53
C ARG A 316 -2.27 2.39 3.42
N TYR A 317 -1.04 2.84 3.69
CA TYR A 317 0.06 2.78 2.73
C TYR A 317 1.04 1.65 3.04
N MET A 318 0.94 1.03 4.21
CA MET A 318 1.77 -0.11 4.56
C MET A 318 1.19 -1.38 3.98
N ILE A 319 2.01 -2.13 3.25
CA ILE A 319 1.56 -3.29 2.48
C ILE A 319 0.91 -4.36 3.37
N GLY A 320 1.52 -4.67 4.50
CA GLY A 320 0.95 -5.61 5.46
C GLY A 320 -0.14 -4.97 6.33
N GLY A 321 0.20 -3.90 7.03
CA GLY A 321 -0.67 -3.22 7.97
C GLY A 321 -1.86 -2.51 7.30
N GLY A 322 -1.65 -1.90 6.13
CA GLY A 322 -2.70 -1.14 5.45
C GLY A 322 -3.85 -2.01 4.95
N THR A 323 -3.53 -3.14 4.34
CA THR A 323 -4.54 -4.11 3.91
C THR A 323 -5.30 -4.67 5.10
N THR A 324 -4.57 -5.02 6.12
CA THR A 324 -5.12 -5.60 7.32
C THR A 324 -5.99 -4.60 8.05
N PHE A 325 -5.50 -3.37 8.22
CA PHE A 325 -6.25 -2.33 8.89
C PHE A 325 -7.49 -1.91 8.07
N GLY A 326 -7.35 -1.68 6.78
CA GLY A 326 -8.48 -1.39 5.89
C GLY A 326 -9.53 -2.47 5.98
N ASN A 327 -9.14 -3.74 5.97
CA ASN A 327 -10.05 -4.86 6.13
C ASN A 327 -10.73 -4.90 7.49
N LEU A 328 -10.01 -4.63 8.56
CA LEU A 328 -10.60 -4.64 9.90
C LEU A 328 -11.47 -3.41 10.15
N THR A 329 -11.23 -2.29 9.51
CA THR A 329 -12.09 -1.11 9.64
C THR A 329 -13.35 -1.20 8.76
N GLU A 330 -13.26 -1.91 7.64
CA GLU A 330 -14.31 -1.93 6.61
C GLU A 330 -14.79 -3.35 6.26
N ALA A 331 -14.40 -4.36 7.01
CA ALA A 331 -14.31 -5.74 6.61
C ALA A 331 -15.63 -6.55 6.55
N GLU A 332 -16.76 -5.96 6.75
CA GLU A 332 -18.00 -6.64 6.38
C GLU A 332 -18.21 -6.63 4.86
N LEU A 333 -17.33 -5.93 4.11
CA LEU A 333 -17.46 -5.77 2.68
C LEU A 333 -16.31 -6.46 1.94
N ASP A 334 -16.66 -7.16 0.88
CA ASP A 334 -15.69 -7.59 -0.10
C ASP A 334 -15.24 -6.38 -0.93
N LEU A 335 -14.09 -5.80 -0.53
CA LEU A 335 -13.58 -4.58 -1.16
C LEU A 335 -13.09 -4.79 -2.61
N PHE A 336 -12.91 -6.03 -3.05
CA PHE A 336 -12.63 -6.33 -4.44
C PHE A 336 -13.89 -6.50 -5.29
N ASP A 337 -15.05 -6.61 -4.66
CA ASP A 337 -16.33 -6.68 -5.34
C ASP A 337 -16.76 -5.32 -5.89
N LEU A 338 -16.90 -5.22 -7.21
CA LEU A 338 -17.33 -3.99 -7.85
C LEU A 338 -18.81 -3.66 -7.62
N ASP A 339 -19.61 -4.63 -7.21
CA ASP A 339 -21.04 -4.48 -6.95
C ASP A 339 -21.34 -4.26 -5.46
N ALA A 340 -20.34 -4.42 -4.57
CA ALA A 340 -20.52 -4.08 -3.18
C ALA A 340 -20.74 -2.57 -2.99
N VAL A 341 -21.57 -2.21 -2.01
CA VAL A 341 -21.85 -0.80 -1.69
C VAL A 341 -20.54 -0.09 -1.32
N PRO A 342 -20.21 1.06 -1.94
CA PRO A 342 -19.03 1.82 -1.56
C PRO A 342 -19.10 2.20 -0.09
N VAL A 343 -18.07 1.85 0.65
CA VAL A 343 -17.90 2.32 2.03
C VAL A 343 -17.39 3.76 1.97
N SER A 344 -17.85 4.61 2.84
CA SER A 344 -17.28 5.95 3.02
C SER A 344 -15.83 5.80 3.46
N LEU A 345 -14.91 6.24 2.63
CA LEU A 345 -13.48 6.05 2.82
C LEU A 345 -12.85 7.06 3.79
N GLY A 346 -13.62 7.73 4.62
CA GLY A 346 -13.09 8.64 5.64
C GLY A 346 -12.32 9.86 5.12
N PHE A 347 -12.19 10.05 3.81
CA PHE A 347 -11.54 11.22 3.23
C PHE A 347 -12.48 12.39 2.93
N GLY A 348 -13.75 12.31 3.34
CA GLY A 348 -14.74 13.34 3.02
C GLY A 348 -15.07 13.49 1.53
N LEU A 349 -14.40 12.74 0.66
CA LEU A 349 -14.56 12.78 -0.80
C LEU A 349 -15.75 11.95 -1.28
N TYR A 350 -16.18 11.02 -0.46
CA TYR A 350 -17.34 10.18 -0.70
C TYR A 350 -18.24 10.24 0.53
N GLN A 351 -19.06 11.25 0.59
CA GLN A 351 -20.17 11.21 1.55
C GLN A 351 -21.32 10.48 0.89
N PRO A 352 -21.80 9.37 1.49
CA PRO A 352 -23.05 8.78 1.04
C PRO A 352 -24.14 9.85 1.12
N PRO A 353 -25.17 9.82 0.26
CA PRO A 353 -26.30 10.71 0.39
C PRO A 353 -26.84 10.71 1.82
N PRO A 354 -27.34 11.84 2.35
CA PRO A 354 -27.82 11.92 3.74
C PRO A 354 -28.87 10.88 4.12
N THR A 355 -29.45 10.22 3.13
CA THR A 355 -30.48 9.19 3.27
C THR A 355 -29.90 7.77 3.46
N GLN A 356 -28.58 7.57 3.31
CA GLN A 356 -27.99 6.26 3.55
C GLN A 356 -27.58 6.11 5.04
N PRO A 357 -27.80 4.92 5.62
CA PRO A 357 -27.34 4.69 6.99
C PRO A 357 -25.82 4.91 7.06
N LYS A 358 -25.36 5.57 8.13
CA LYS A 358 -23.94 5.70 8.43
C LYS A 358 -23.34 4.29 8.48
N LEU A 359 -22.43 3.99 7.57
CA LEU A 359 -21.73 2.72 7.57
C LEU A 359 -20.87 2.64 8.83
N LYS A 360 -20.84 1.47 9.45
CA LYS A 360 -19.94 1.21 10.55
C LYS A 360 -18.50 1.33 10.04
N VAL A 361 -17.72 2.16 10.68
CA VAL A 361 -16.34 2.43 10.29
C VAL A 361 -15.38 1.32 10.74
N VAL A 362 -15.75 0.58 11.78
CA VAL A 362 -14.93 -0.49 12.35
C VAL A 362 -15.68 -1.81 12.25
N ASN A 363 -14.98 -2.85 11.80
CA ASN A 363 -15.47 -4.22 11.84
C ASN A 363 -15.93 -4.57 13.26
N PRO A 364 -17.16 -5.05 13.46
CA PRO A 364 -17.67 -5.43 14.77
C PRO A 364 -16.84 -6.53 15.47
N ALA A 365 -15.97 -7.25 14.76
CA ALA A 365 -15.00 -8.15 15.36
C ALA A 365 -13.94 -7.41 16.20
N ILE A 366 -13.66 -6.14 15.92
CA ILE A 366 -12.79 -5.31 16.76
C ILE A 366 -13.60 -4.81 17.94
N ARG A 367 -13.40 -5.41 19.10
CA ARG A 367 -14.11 -5.07 20.34
C ARG A 367 -13.45 -3.94 21.12
N ALA A 368 -12.15 -3.71 20.91
CA ALA A 368 -11.40 -2.58 21.43
C ALA A 368 -10.16 -2.32 20.58
N LEU A 369 -9.72 -1.07 20.55
CA LEU A 369 -8.54 -0.63 19.83
C LEU A 369 -7.50 -0.07 20.83
N VAL A 370 -6.25 -0.48 20.71
CA VAL A 370 -5.11 0.05 21.46
C VAL A 370 -4.19 0.80 20.50
N MET A 371 -3.90 2.05 20.81
CA MET A 371 -3.00 2.92 20.04
C MET A 371 -1.67 3.03 20.76
N ASN A 372 -0.71 2.19 20.40
CA ASN A 372 0.65 2.23 20.96
C ASN A 372 1.57 3.11 20.13
N HIS A 373 1.53 2.94 18.81
CA HIS A 373 2.27 3.76 17.88
C HIS A 373 1.52 3.81 16.55
N PHE A 374 1.24 5.01 16.08
CA PHE A 374 0.41 5.18 14.90
C PHE A 374 0.64 6.56 14.25
N TRP A 375 0.61 6.61 12.93
CA TRP A 375 0.63 7.86 12.20
C TRP A 375 -0.77 8.50 12.18
N LEU A 376 -0.86 9.75 12.64
CA LEU A 376 -2.13 10.44 12.90
C LEU A 376 -2.73 11.17 11.68
N GLY A 377 -2.12 11.07 10.50
CA GLY A 377 -2.58 11.76 9.30
C GLY A 377 -3.89 11.26 8.68
N VAL A 378 -4.65 10.41 9.37
CA VAL A 378 -5.91 9.82 8.90
C VAL A 378 -7.01 10.08 9.93
N PRO A 379 -8.26 10.25 9.48
CA PRO A 379 -9.38 10.49 10.41
C PRO A 379 -9.51 9.34 11.43
N GLN A 380 -8.98 9.58 12.61
CA GLN A 380 -9.04 8.65 13.75
C GLN A 380 -10.35 8.77 14.51
N MET A 381 -11.05 9.88 14.33
CA MET A 381 -12.27 10.20 15.07
C MET A 381 -13.37 9.16 14.85
N GLU A 382 -13.52 8.68 13.63
CA GLU A 382 -14.51 7.66 13.31
C GLU A 382 -14.19 6.33 14.00
N LEU A 383 -12.89 6.01 14.17
CA LEU A 383 -12.46 4.83 14.91
C LEU A 383 -12.78 4.95 16.40
N ALA A 384 -12.47 6.09 17.02
CA ALA A 384 -12.73 6.34 18.43
C ALA A 384 -14.22 6.31 18.78
N THR A 385 -15.07 6.75 17.87
CA THR A 385 -16.54 6.70 18.07
C THR A 385 -17.16 5.34 17.75
N SER A 386 -16.42 4.44 17.08
CA SER A 386 -16.94 3.14 16.62
C SER A 386 -16.66 2.00 17.61
N CYS A 387 -15.56 2.06 18.34
CA CYS A 387 -15.20 1.09 19.37
C CYS A 387 -14.40 1.74 20.49
N PRO A 388 -14.36 1.14 21.71
CA PRO A 388 -13.51 1.60 22.79
C PRO A 388 -12.04 1.70 22.34
N MET A 389 -11.42 2.87 22.55
CA MET A 389 -10.04 3.13 22.19
C MET A 389 -9.20 3.45 23.43
N VAL A 390 -8.00 2.86 23.50
CA VAL A 390 -7.03 3.10 24.58
C VAL A 390 -5.74 3.65 23.98
N LEU A 391 -5.37 4.86 24.38
CA LEU A 391 -4.09 5.48 24.00
C LEU A 391 -3.00 5.06 24.98
N VAL A 392 -1.81 4.76 24.48
CA VAL A 392 -0.67 4.36 25.32
C VAL A 392 0.26 5.53 25.56
N GLY A 393 0.37 5.95 26.82
CA GLY A 393 1.29 6.98 27.28
C GLY A 393 0.83 8.40 26.94
N LYS A 394 1.47 9.34 27.63
CA LYS A 394 1.15 10.78 27.51
C LYS A 394 1.47 11.35 26.13
N GLU A 395 2.50 10.81 25.48
CA GLU A 395 2.91 11.29 24.15
C GLU A 395 1.85 11.00 23.10
N MET A 396 1.25 9.80 23.11
CA MET A 396 0.16 9.47 22.20
C MET A 396 -1.06 10.35 22.45
N THR A 397 -1.37 10.64 23.73
CA THR A 397 -2.47 11.56 24.09
C THR A 397 -2.21 12.97 23.58
N ARG A 398 -0.97 13.47 23.75
CA ARG A 398 -0.57 14.79 23.25
C ARG A 398 -0.68 14.88 21.72
N LEU A 399 -0.21 13.87 21.00
CA LEU A 399 -0.28 13.83 19.54
C LEU A 399 -1.73 13.83 19.04
N VAL A 400 -2.62 13.12 19.70
CA VAL A 400 -4.06 13.12 19.37
C VAL A 400 -4.67 14.50 19.61
N ASP A 401 -4.32 15.16 20.71
CA ASP A 401 -4.79 16.50 21.03
C ASP A 401 -4.29 17.56 20.04
N GLU A 402 -2.99 17.56 19.72
CA GLU A 402 -2.37 18.54 18.85
C GLU A 402 -2.71 18.35 17.37
N ASP A 403 -2.62 17.12 16.85
CA ASP A 403 -2.76 16.84 15.43
C ASP A 403 -4.20 16.69 14.98
N CYS A 404 -5.08 16.20 15.84
CA CYS A 404 -6.49 16.03 15.49
C CYS A 404 -7.29 17.32 15.64
N MET A 405 -6.76 18.35 16.31
CA MET A 405 -7.39 19.65 16.56
C MET A 405 -8.85 19.54 17.02
N ASN A 406 -9.19 18.44 17.70
CA ASN A 406 -10.56 18.12 18.02
C ASN A 406 -10.67 17.43 19.38
N ASN A 407 -11.00 18.20 20.36
CA ASN A 407 -11.20 17.73 21.73
C ASN A 407 -12.28 16.64 21.86
N VAL A 408 -13.19 16.56 20.90
CA VAL A 408 -14.26 15.53 20.89
C VAL A 408 -13.68 14.11 20.85
N MET A 409 -12.54 13.91 20.20
CA MET A 409 -11.92 12.59 20.18
C MET A 409 -11.43 12.15 21.56
N LEU A 410 -10.87 13.07 22.35
CA LEU A 410 -10.38 12.78 23.69
C LEU A 410 -11.49 12.39 24.65
N ASP A 411 -12.71 12.85 24.43
CA ASP A 411 -13.89 12.47 25.22
C ASP A 411 -14.31 11.00 25.00
N HIS A 412 -13.82 10.38 23.93
CA HIS A 412 -14.17 9.00 23.53
C HIS A 412 -13.02 7.99 23.72
N VAL A 413 -11.89 8.41 24.28
CA VAL A 413 -10.72 7.55 24.47
C VAL A 413 -10.31 7.49 25.93
N VAL A 414 -9.57 6.43 26.27
CA VAL A 414 -8.97 6.25 27.59
C VAL A 414 -7.45 6.22 27.42
N THR A 415 -6.71 6.83 28.34
CA THR A 415 -5.24 6.77 28.34
C THR A 415 -4.76 5.79 29.40
N ALA A 416 -3.83 4.92 29.01
CA ALA A 416 -3.10 4.05 29.91
C ALA A 416 -1.60 4.40 29.89
N GLU A 417 -0.92 4.25 31.02
CA GLU A 417 0.50 4.64 31.12
C GLU A 417 1.43 3.71 30.34
N THR A 418 1.08 2.42 30.23
CA THR A 418 1.90 1.41 29.57
C THR A 418 1.09 0.56 28.60
N LEU A 419 1.78 -0.06 27.64
CA LEU A 419 1.14 -0.97 26.69
C LEU A 419 0.47 -2.16 27.36
N GLU A 420 1.08 -2.73 28.40
CA GLU A 420 0.50 -3.85 29.15
C GLU A 420 -0.79 -3.45 29.88
N ALA A 421 -0.81 -2.25 30.46
CA ALA A 421 -2.01 -1.75 31.11
C ALA A 421 -3.12 -1.50 30.09
N ALA A 422 -2.79 -0.91 28.94
CA ALA A 422 -3.72 -0.68 27.83
C ALA A 422 -4.32 -1.97 27.32
N VAL A 423 -3.47 -2.96 26.98
CA VAL A 423 -3.91 -4.26 26.45
C VAL A 423 -4.74 -5.02 27.49
N ARG A 424 -4.32 -5.06 28.74
CA ARG A 424 -5.10 -5.69 29.81
C ARG A 424 -6.48 -5.05 29.99
N PHE A 425 -6.56 -3.74 29.93
CA PHE A 425 -7.83 -3.01 29.99
C PHE A 425 -8.71 -3.29 28.77
N ALA A 426 -8.13 -3.23 27.57
CA ALA A 426 -8.82 -3.52 26.33
C ALA A 426 -9.37 -4.96 26.28
N LYS A 427 -8.59 -5.96 26.70
CA LYS A 427 -9.05 -7.36 26.82
C LYS A 427 -10.25 -7.50 27.76
N LYS A 428 -10.21 -6.79 28.89
CA LYS A 428 -11.32 -6.80 29.86
C LYS A 428 -12.60 -6.22 29.27
N ILE A 429 -12.51 -5.11 28.53
CA ILE A 429 -13.67 -4.50 27.87
C ILE A 429 -14.16 -5.39 26.73
N ALA A 430 -13.25 -5.86 25.89
CA ALA A 430 -13.54 -6.69 24.74
C ALA A 430 -14.04 -8.10 25.12
N ARG A 431 -13.77 -8.55 26.35
CA ARG A 431 -14.05 -9.91 26.86
C ARG A 431 -13.43 -11.00 25.98
N THR A 432 -12.23 -10.75 25.47
CA THR A 432 -11.50 -11.69 24.61
C THR A 432 -10.00 -11.65 24.89
N GLU A 433 -9.34 -12.80 24.69
CA GLU A 433 -7.88 -12.94 24.75
C GLU A 433 -7.22 -12.76 23.36
N ASN A 434 -8.03 -12.68 22.31
CA ASN A 434 -7.56 -12.53 20.94
C ASN A 434 -6.99 -11.13 20.71
N ILE A 435 -5.73 -11.07 20.34
CA ILE A 435 -5.04 -9.83 19.96
C ILE A 435 -4.58 -9.96 18.50
N ILE A 436 -4.81 -8.94 17.71
CA ILE A 436 -4.16 -8.77 16.41
C ILE A 436 -3.38 -7.46 16.40
N ALA A 437 -2.15 -7.50 15.91
CA ALA A 437 -1.30 -6.33 15.87
C ALA A 437 -1.07 -5.83 14.45
N PHE A 438 -1.05 -4.52 14.31
CA PHE A 438 -0.66 -3.81 13.10
C PHE A 438 0.66 -3.10 13.37
N ASP A 439 1.73 -3.87 13.29
CA ASP A 439 3.08 -3.43 13.66
C ASP A 439 3.96 -3.08 12.46
N GLY A 440 3.40 -3.15 11.25
CA GLY A 440 4.13 -2.91 10.02
C GLY A 440 5.02 -4.05 9.56
N ALA A 441 4.98 -5.20 10.22
CA ALA A 441 5.74 -6.37 9.80
C ALA A 441 5.22 -6.95 8.48
N TYR A 442 6.14 -7.50 7.71
CA TYR A 442 5.86 -8.26 6.50
C TYR A 442 6.15 -9.73 6.71
N GLY A 443 5.51 -10.58 5.92
CA GLY A 443 5.73 -12.01 5.94
C GLY A 443 5.04 -12.76 7.06
N ALA A 444 4.50 -12.07 8.06
CA ALA A 444 3.81 -12.70 9.19
C ALA A 444 2.66 -11.83 9.71
N ILE A 445 1.69 -12.49 10.34
CA ILE A 445 0.63 -11.85 11.12
C ILE A 445 1.06 -11.91 12.58
N THR A 446 1.23 -10.74 13.19
CA THR A 446 1.54 -10.65 14.63
C THR A 446 0.24 -10.72 15.44
N CYS A 447 0.07 -11.76 16.24
CA CYS A 447 -1.15 -11.98 17.01
C CYS A 447 -0.90 -12.79 18.29
N SER A 448 -1.92 -12.86 19.14
CA SER A 448 -1.87 -13.73 20.33
C SER A 448 -1.97 -15.20 19.94
N GLU A 449 -1.39 -16.08 20.78
CA GLU A 449 -1.43 -17.54 20.57
C GLU A 449 -2.85 -18.09 20.36
N PRO A 450 -3.90 -17.71 21.13
CA PRO A 450 -5.25 -18.18 20.87
C PRO A 450 -5.79 -17.79 19.49
N LEU A 451 -5.50 -16.56 19.06
CA LEU A 451 -5.91 -16.10 17.73
C LEU A 451 -5.11 -16.84 16.64
N ALA A 452 -3.81 -17.05 16.84
CA ALA A 452 -2.96 -17.79 15.89
C ALA A 452 -3.49 -19.21 15.66
N GLU A 453 -3.82 -19.93 16.73
CA GLU A 453 -4.41 -21.26 16.63
C GLU A 453 -5.71 -21.27 15.84
N TYR A 454 -6.59 -20.29 16.09
CA TYR A 454 -7.82 -20.13 15.35
C TYR A 454 -7.56 -19.84 13.86
N LEU A 455 -6.67 -18.92 13.54
CA LEU A 455 -6.36 -18.54 12.15
C LEU A 455 -5.71 -19.71 11.37
N ILE A 456 -4.85 -20.52 12.00
CA ILE A 456 -4.29 -21.74 11.40
C ILE A 456 -5.41 -22.66 10.93
N GLN A 457 -6.42 -22.89 11.77
CA GLN A 457 -7.55 -23.74 11.44
C GLN A 457 -8.45 -23.17 10.32
N ARG A 458 -8.52 -21.83 10.23
CA ARG A 458 -9.36 -21.14 9.25
C ARG A 458 -8.70 -20.89 7.90
N ALA A 459 -7.36 -20.89 7.84
CA ALA A 459 -6.62 -20.58 6.62
C ALA A 459 -6.99 -21.49 5.41
N PRO A 460 -7.16 -22.81 5.54
CA PRO A 460 -7.58 -23.66 4.43
C PRO A 460 -8.96 -23.27 3.88
N ILE A 461 -9.88 -22.87 4.75
CA ILE A 461 -11.26 -22.47 4.36
C ILE A 461 -11.20 -21.12 3.62
N ALA A 462 -10.46 -20.16 4.15
CA ALA A 462 -10.26 -18.87 3.50
C ALA A 462 -9.58 -19.05 2.13
N ASN A 463 -8.56 -19.92 2.04
CA ASN A 463 -7.90 -20.24 0.79
C ASN A 463 -8.88 -20.77 -0.25
N GLN A 464 -9.64 -21.82 0.11
CA GLN A 464 -10.62 -22.45 -0.79
C GLN A 464 -11.66 -21.43 -1.26
N ARG A 465 -12.20 -20.62 -0.36
CA ARG A 465 -13.22 -19.63 -0.70
C ARG A 465 -12.69 -18.57 -1.67
N VAL A 466 -11.45 -18.12 -1.48
CA VAL A 466 -10.83 -17.16 -2.41
C VAL A 466 -10.65 -17.78 -3.78
N GLU A 467 -10.07 -18.97 -3.87
CA GLU A 467 -9.75 -19.63 -5.14
C GLU A 467 -11.02 -20.02 -5.91
N GLU A 468 -12.01 -20.62 -5.25
CA GLU A 468 -13.16 -21.21 -5.91
C GLU A 468 -14.33 -20.24 -6.11
N VAL A 469 -14.44 -19.19 -5.27
CA VAL A 469 -15.62 -18.33 -5.27
C VAL A 469 -15.28 -16.87 -5.55
N LEU A 470 -14.39 -16.27 -4.73
CA LEU A 470 -14.19 -14.83 -4.73
C LEU A 470 -13.37 -14.36 -5.92
N MET A 471 -12.22 -14.98 -6.16
CA MET A 471 -11.34 -14.58 -7.28
C MET A 471 -12.02 -14.77 -8.64
N PRO A 472 -12.72 -15.87 -8.94
CA PRO A 472 -13.52 -15.99 -10.15
C PRO A 472 -14.60 -14.92 -10.29
N LYS A 473 -15.25 -14.51 -9.19
CA LYS A 473 -16.22 -13.41 -9.18
C LYS A 473 -15.55 -12.09 -9.53
N TRP A 474 -14.45 -11.73 -8.85
CA TRP A 474 -13.74 -10.47 -9.06
C TRP A 474 -13.21 -10.33 -10.49
N LEU A 475 -12.75 -11.44 -11.08
CA LEU A 475 -12.28 -11.48 -12.46
C LEU A 475 -13.40 -11.23 -13.45
N ARG A 476 -14.53 -11.98 -13.32
CA ARG A 476 -15.71 -11.78 -14.19
C ARG A 476 -16.25 -10.34 -14.13
N GLN A 477 -16.29 -9.74 -12.94
CA GLN A 477 -16.71 -8.34 -12.79
C GLN A 477 -15.83 -7.34 -13.55
N ARG A 478 -14.58 -7.75 -13.84
CA ARG A 478 -13.58 -6.96 -14.58
C ARG A 478 -13.43 -7.39 -16.03
N GLY A 479 -14.28 -8.29 -16.49
CA GLY A 479 -14.27 -8.75 -17.88
C GLY A 479 -13.21 -9.78 -18.23
N PHE A 480 -12.60 -10.44 -17.22
CA PHE A 480 -11.62 -11.50 -17.42
C PHE A 480 -12.26 -12.88 -17.28
N ASP A 481 -11.76 -13.84 -18.09
CA ASP A 481 -12.11 -15.25 -17.89
C ASP A 481 -11.35 -15.79 -16.65
N PRO A 482 -12.05 -16.35 -15.67
CA PRO A 482 -11.42 -16.95 -14.50
C PRO A 482 -10.40 -18.05 -14.82
N SER A 483 -10.57 -18.79 -15.90
CA SER A 483 -9.62 -19.84 -16.33
C SER A 483 -8.25 -19.30 -16.76
N GLU A 484 -8.17 -18.04 -17.09
CA GLU A 484 -6.91 -17.36 -17.46
C GLU A 484 -6.07 -16.94 -16.26
N ALA A 485 -6.58 -17.11 -15.04
CA ALA A 485 -5.89 -16.76 -13.80
C ALA A 485 -5.12 -17.92 -13.16
N LEU A 486 -5.28 -19.14 -13.71
CA LEU A 486 -4.68 -20.38 -13.19
C LEU A 486 -3.29 -20.61 -13.78
#